data_5905290e407c7b0440cb1720b4a1b16d
#
_entry.id   5905290e407c7b0440cb1720b4a1b16d
#
_cell.length_a   1.000
_cell.length_b   1.000
_cell.length_c   1.000
_cell.angle_alpha   90.00
_cell.angle_beta   90.00
_cell.angle_gamma   90.00
#
_symmetry.space_group_name_H-M   'P 1'
#
loop_
_entity.id
_entity.type
_entity.pdbx_description
1 polymer ?
#
loop_
_entity_poly.entity_id
_entity_poly.type
_entity_poly.pdbx_seq_one_letter_code
_entity_poly.pdbx_strand_id
1 'polypeptide(L)'
;DENIKTMRNQLKLLGLSIDWKREISTCDKEYYKHQQELFIDFYNHGLVSRKETYVNWDPVENTVLANEQVINGKGWRSNATVERKKLSQWFFNITKFSEELLSDLDNLQGWPNKVKLMQKNWIGKSKGCEIEFKTDNGINTLKVFTTRPDTIFGASFIALSVDHYLSKDFQNNKEFLKFKKECDKSGTTEEALANADKLGFKTNLKVQHPFVEEKKIPVYFANFVLMDYGSGAIFGCPAHDQ
;
A
#
# COMPACT_ATOMS: atom_id res chain seq x y z
N ASP A 1 33.99 -7.55 -5.38
CA ASP A 1 35.23 -6.82 -5.77
C ASP A 1 35.63 -7.08 -7.23
N GLU A 2 35.59 -8.34 -7.73
CA GLU A 2 35.98 -8.68 -9.10
C GLU A 2 35.12 -7.99 -10.16
N ASN A 3 33.80 -8.01 -9.97
CA ASN A 3 32.86 -7.33 -10.87
C ASN A 3 33.09 -5.80 -10.93
N ILE A 4 33.42 -5.17 -9.78
CA ILE A 4 33.75 -3.75 -9.72
C ILE A 4 35.00 -3.44 -10.54
N LYS A 5 36.05 -4.27 -10.42
CA LYS A 5 37.27 -4.11 -11.22
C LYS A 5 37.00 -4.27 -12.72
N THR A 6 36.18 -5.26 -13.09
CA THR A 6 35.79 -5.49 -14.48
C THR A 6 35.02 -4.29 -15.04
N MET A 7 34.00 -3.82 -14.34
CA MET A 7 33.22 -2.65 -14.75
C MET A 7 34.08 -1.38 -14.85
N ARG A 8 34.98 -1.15 -13.89
CA ARG A 8 35.92 -0.03 -13.94
C ARG A 8 36.81 -0.06 -15.20
N ASN A 9 37.35 -1.24 -15.54
CA ASN A 9 38.16 -1.41 -16.75
C ASN A 9 37.34 -1.18 -18.02
N GLN A 10 36.12 -1.68 -18.08
CA GLN A 10 35.22 -1.44 -19.22
C GLN A 10 34.88 0.05 -19.37
N LEU A 11 34.57 0.76 -18.28
CA LEU A 11 34.29 2.19 -18.30
C LEU A 11 35.50 3.01 -18.73
N LYS A 12 36.74 2.60 -18.35
CA LYS A 12 37.97 3.25 -18.83
C LYS A 12 38.17 3.09 -20.33
N LEU A 13 37.79 1.93 -20.90
CA LEU A 13 37.86 1.69 -22.33
C LEU A 13 36.90 2.58 -23.15
N LEU A 14 35.79 3.01 -22.53
CA LEU A 14 34.86 3.97 -23.17
C LEU A 14 35.38 5.39 -23.22
N GLY A 15 36.53 5.68 -22.62
CA GLY A 15 37.16 7.03 -22.68
C GLY A 15 36.39 8.09 -21.87
N LEU A 16 35.60 7.71 -20.88
CA LEU A 16 34.84 8.62 -20.04
C LEU A 16 35.76 9.45 -19.14
N SER A 17 35.50 10.74 -19.03
CA SER A 17 36.19 11.69 -18.15
C SER A 17 35.72 11.56 -16.71
N ILE A 18 36.07 10.46 -16.06
CA ILE A 18 35.72 10.16 -14.66
C ILE A 18 36.96 10.32 -13.77
N ASP A 19 36.82 11.02 -12.67
CA ASP A 19 37.87 11.09 -11.64
C ASP A 19 37.86 9.80 -10.79
N TRP A 20 38.64 8.82 -11.22
CA TRP A 20 38.76 7.52 -10.58
C TRP A 20 39.33 7.54 -9.15
N LYS A 21 39.92 8.67 -8.72
CA LYS A 21 40.40 8.85 -7.35
C LYS A 21 39.25 9.15 -6.38
N ARG A 22 38.10 9.54 -6.89
CA ARG A 22 36.90 9.84 -6.12
C ARG A 22 35.88 8.70 -6.15
N GLU A 23 36.31 7.49 -6.48
CA GLU A 23 35.48 6.29 -6.41
C GLU A 23 35.13 6.00 -4.95
N ILE A 24 33.85 5.79 -4.69
CA ILE A 24 33.29 5.47 -3.38
C ILE A 24 32.39 4.25 -3.47
N SER A 25 32.21 3.56 -2.36
CA SER A 25 31.22 2.50 -2.19
C SER A 25 30.19 2.91 -1.15
N THR A 26 28.94 2.82 -1.48
CA THR A 26 27.84 3.19 -0.55
C THR A 26 27.72 2.25 0.65
N CYS A 27 28.36 1.08 0.60
CA CYS A 27 28.47 0.13 1.71
C CYS A 27 29.66 0.39 2.63
N ASP A 28 30.53 1.37 2.33
CA ASP A 28 31.65 1.73 3.18
C ASP A 28 31.19 2.49 4.41
N LYS A 29 31.86 2.23 5.54
CA LYS A 29 31.55 2.86 6.84
C LYS A 29 31.59 4.38 6.76
N GLU A 30 32.56 4.92 6.04
CA GLU A 30 32.74 6.37 5.86
C GLU A 30 31.60 7.00 5.04
N TYR A 31 30.89 6.21 4.22
CA TYR A 31 29.73 6.67 3.48
C TYR A 31 28.46 6.54 4.32
N TYR A 32 28.11 5.34 4.79
CA TYR A 32 26.83 5.12 5.44
C TYR A 32 26.71 5.75 6.84
N LYS A 33 27.81 6.13 7.50
CA LYS A 33 27.72 6.86 8.76
C LYS A 33 26.92 8.16 8.61
N HIS A 34 27.09 8.87 7.48
CA HIS A 34 26.34 10.10 7.21
C HIS A 34 24.86 9.83 6.99
N GLN A 35 24.51 8.70 6.37
CA GLN A 35 23.11 8.27 6.26
C GLN A 35 22.51 7.94 7.64
N GLN A 36 23.29 7.32 8.51
CA GLN A 36 22.86 7.04 9.90
C GLN A 36 22.67 8.33 10.71
N GLU A 37 23.56 9.29 10.57
CA GLU A 37 23.43 10.63 11.18
C GLU A 37 22.14 11.31 10.71
N LEU A 38 21.91 11.36 9.41
CA LEU A 38 20.69 11.92 8.83
C LEU A 38 19.42 11.19 9.31
N PHE A 39 19.47 9.86 9.44
CA PHE A 39 18.35 9.09 9.97
C PHE A 39 18.06 9.47 11.44
N ILE A 40 19.08 9.65 12.26
CA ILE A 40 18.95 10.08 13.65
C ILE A 40 18.33 11.47 13.73
N ASP A 41 18.73 12.39 12.85
CA ASP A 41 18.15 13.73 12.77
C ASP A 41 16.66 13.66 12.42
N PHE A 42 16.26 12.84 11.44
CA PHE A 42 14.86 12.62 11.11
C PHE A 42 14.08 12.01 12.27
N TYR A 43 14.66 11.08 12.99
CA TYR A 43 14.06 10.49 14.17
C TYR A 43 13.83 11.54 15.27
N ASN A 44 14.83 12.36 15.57
CA ASN A 44 14.75 13.42 16.58
C ASN A 44 13.70 14.49 16.22
N HIS A 45 13.45 14.72 14.92
CA HIS A 45 12.42 15.64 14.45
C HIS A 45 11.03 14.98 14.29
N GLY A 46 10.86 13.72 14.70
CA GLY A 46 9.58 13.00 14.62
C GLY A 46 9.12 12.71 13.18
N LEU A 47 10.07 12.65 12.24
CA LEU A 47 9.83 12.34 10.83
C LEU A 47 9.91 10.85 10.51
N VAL A 48 10.30 10.04 11.50
CA VAL A 48 10.42 8.60 11.39
C VAL A 48 9.65 7.94 12.52
N SER A 49 8.93 6.89 12.21
CA SER A 49 8.19 6.08 13.17
C SER A 49 8.45 4.59 12.94
N ARG A 50 8.33 3.80 14.01
CA ARG A 50 8.44 2.34 13.92
C ARG A 50 7.08 1.72 14.16
N LYS A 51 6.60 0.93 13.20
CA LYS A 51 5.32 0.24 13.30
C LYS A 51 5.39 -1.15 12.68
N GLU A 52 4.48 -2.02 13.11
CA GLU A 52 4.31 -3.32 12.50
C GLU A 52 3.45 -3.20 11.25
N THR A 53 3.92 -3.80 10.16
CA THR A 53 3.18 -3.89 8.90
C THR A 53 3.46 -5.21 8.20
N TYR A 54 2.59 -5.56 7.25
CA TYR A 54 2.84 -6.68 6.37
C TYR A 54 3.85 -6.28 5.29
N VAL A 55 4.82 -7.16 5.08
CA VAL A 55 5.87 -7.00 4.05
C VAL A 55 5.89 -8.24 3.16
N ASN A 56 6.38 -8.08 1.94
CA ASN A 56 6.68 -9.20 1.06
C ASN A 56 7.98 -9.84 1.53
N TRP A 57 7.91 -11.09 1.97
CA TRP A 57 9.04 -11.85 2.50
C TRP A 57 9.47 -12.93 1.52
N ASP A 58 10.74 -12.94 1.17
CA ASP A 58 11.34 -14.04 0.43
C ASP A 58 11.92 -15.07 1.41
N PRO A 59 11.34 -16.29 1.49
CA PRO A 59 11.79 -17.30 2.45
C PRO A 59 13.13 -17.94 2.08
N VAL A 60 13.59 -17.82 0.82
CA VAL A 60 14.87 -18.37 0.35
C VAL A 60 16.00 -17.38 0.60
N GLU A 61 15.81 -16.12 0.22
CA GLU A 61 16.80 -15.06 0.46
C GLU A 61 16.74 -14.49 1.88
N ASN A 62 15.71 -14.84 2.67
CA ASN A 62 15.47 -14.34 4.02
C ASN A 62 15.47 -12.80 4.09
N THR A 63 14.80 -12.16 3.14
CA THR A 63 14.78 -10.70 3.02
C THR A 63 13.39 -10.17 2.68
N VAL A 64 13.19 -8.88 2.97
CA VAL A 64 12.01 -8.14 2.56
C VAL A 64 12.19 -7.68 1.11
N LEU A 65 11.17 -7.89 0.29
CA LEU A 65 11.14 -7.44 -1.10
C LEU A 65 10.26 -6.21 -1.25
N ALA A 66 10.74 -5.23 -2.03
CA ALA A 66 9.90 -4.17 -2.55
C ALA A 66 8.84 -4.74 -3.51
N ASN A 67 7.76 -4.00 -3.74
CA ASN A 67 6.69 -4.49 -4.61
C ASN A 67 7.16 -4.78 -6.03
N GLU A 68 8.07 -3.97 -6.56
CA GLU A 68 8.68 -4.12 -7.89
C GLU A 68 9.57 -5.36 -8.01
N GLN A 69 9.97 -5.93 -6.87
CA GLN A 69 10.79 -7.16 -6.81
C GLN A 69 9.94 -8.43 -6.71
N VAL A 70 8.61 -8.28 -6.71
CA VAL A 70 7.66 -9.40 -6.71
C VAL A 70 7.03 -9.51 -8.09
N ILE A 71 7.36 -10.58 -8.83
CA ILE A 71 6.87 -10.84 -10.17
C ILE A 71 5.99 -12.09 -10.15
N ASN A 72 4.71 -11.94 -10.47
CA ASN A 72 3.73 -13.05 -10.44
C ASN A 72 3.71 -13.81 -9.08
N GLY A 73 3.78 -13.07 -7.97
CA GLY A 73 3.79 -13.65 -6.62
C GLY A 73 5.10 -14.33 -6.22
N LYS A 74 6.17 -14.14 -6.98
CA LYS A 74 7.50 -14.74 -6.75
C LYS A 74 8.59 -13.69 -6.62
N GLY A 75 9.59 -13.98 -5.80
CA GLY A 75 10.78 -13.14 -5.70
C GLY A 75 11.56 -13.11 -7.01
N TRP A 76 11.96 -11.92 -7.45
CA TRP A 76 12.60 -11.67 -8.75
C TRP A 76 13.94 -12.39 -8.95
N ARG A 77 14.65 -12.74 -7.86
CA ARG A 77 15.91 -13.47 -7.89
C ARG A 77 15.75 -14.94 -7.57
N SER A 78 15.10 -15.24 -6.44
CA SER A 78 14.97 -16.59 -5.92
C SER A 78 13.95 -17.43 -6.68
N ASN A 79 12.99 -16.79 -7.36
CA ASN A 79 11.79 -17.41 -7.93
C ASN A 79 10.95 -18.18 -6.89
N ALA A 80 11.20 -17.95 -5.59
CA ALA A 80 10.41 -18.52 -4.51
C ALA A 80 9.06 -17.79 -4.39
N THR A 81 8.03 -18.50 -3.97
CA THR A 81 6.74 -17.88 -3.65
C THR A 81 6.93 -16.92 -2.47
N VAL A 82 6.52 -15.66 -2.66
CA VAL A 82 6.62 -14.61 -1.65
C VAL A 82 5.56 -14.84 -0.58
N GLU A 83 5.95 -14.67 0.66
CA GLU A 83 5.08 -14.78 1.83
C GLU A 83 4.75 -13.38 2.38
N ARG A 84 3.52 -13.20 2.85
CA ARG A 84 3.16 -12.00 3.65
C ARG A 84 3.59 -12.23 5.09
N LYS A 85 4.55 -11.44 5.58
CA LYS A 85 5.06 -11.53 6.95
C LYS A 85 4.88 -10.22 7.67
N LYS A 86 4.38 -10.29 8.90
CA LYS A 86 4.23 -9.10 9.75
C LYS A 86 5.55 -8.83 10.45
N LEU A 87 6.16 -7.69 10.16
CA LEU A 87 7.43 -7.26 10.73
C LEU A 87 7.35 -5.83 11.24
N SER A 88 8.13 -5.54 12.28
CA SER A 88 8.34 -4.19 12.78
C SER A 88 9.35 -3.48 11.89
N GLN A 89 8.92 -2.42 11.20
CA GLN A 89 9.69 -1.67 10.22
C GLN A 89 9.73 -0.18 10.56
N TRP A 90 10.74 0.51 10.04
CA TRP A 90 10.85 1.96 10.08
C TRP A 90 10.12 2.60 8.89
N PHE A 91 9.38 3.67 9.17
CA PHE A 91 8.64 4.42 8.18
C PHE A 91 8.96 5.90 8.27
N PHE A 92 9.20 6.53 7.13
CA PHE A 92 9.22 7.98 7.05
C PHE A 92 7.78 8.50 6.99
N ASN A 93 7.48 9.51 7.80
CA ASN A 93 6.16 10.12 7.90
C ASN A 93 5.95 11.14 6.76
N ILE A 94 6.15 10.72 5.51
CA ILE A 94 6.16 11.59 4.32
C ILE A 94 4.80 12.26 4.07
N THR A 95 3.69 11.62 4.43
CA THR A 95 2.34 12.17 4.27
C THR A 95 2.09 13.43 5.08
N LYS A 96 2.91 13.67 6.12
CA LYS A 96 2.86 14.90 6.91
C LYS A 96 3.09 16.17 6.07
N PHE A 97 3.80 16.04 4.96
CA PHE A 97 4.17 17.14 4.07
C PHE A 97 3.29 17.24 2.81
N SER A 98 2.31 16.37 2.64
CA SER A 98 1.53 16.26 1.40
C SER A 98 0.83 17.56 1.01
N GLU A 99 0.21 18.26 1.97
CA GLU A 99 -0.47 19.53 1.71
C GLU A 99 0.51 20.65 1.33
N GLU A 100 1.63 20.73 2.05
CA GLU A 100 2.69 21.71 1.79
C GLU A 100 3.32 21.48 0.41
N LEU A 101 3.70 20.24 0.11
CA LEU A 101 4.22 19.87 -1.20
C LEU A 101 3.26 20.19 -2.35
N LEU A 102 1.96 19.96 -2.13
CA LEU A 102 0.95 20.27 -3.15
C LEU A 102 0.81 21.78 -3.39
N SER A 103 0.77 22.59 -2.30
CA SER A 103 0.64 24.05 -2.40
C SER A 103 1.88 24.70 -3.03
N ASP A 104 3.06 24.18 -2.71
CA ASP A 104 4.33 24.73 -3.19
C ASP A 104 4.60 24.44 -4.67
N LEU A 105 3.88 23.53 -5.30
CA LEU A 105 3.94 23.36 -6.76
C LEU A 105 3.64 24.66 -7.51
N ASP A 106 2.77 25.51 -6.98
CA ASP A 106 2.39 26.78 -7.60
C ASP A 106 3.55 27.79 -7.55
N ASN A 107 4.44 27.66 -6.56
CA ASN A 107 5.61 28.52 -6.37
C ASN A 107 6.82 28.14 -7.27
N LEU A 108 6.80 26.99 -7.91
CA LEU A 108 7.87 26.48 -8.76
C LEU A 108 7.80 27.05 -10.18
N GLN A 109 8.05 28.34 -10.34
CA GLN A 109 7.90 29.05 -11.63
C GLN A 109 8.80 28.48 -12.75
N GLY A 110 9.98 27.97 -12.42
CA GLY A 110 10.92 27.38 -13.39
C GLY A 110 10.58 25.95 -13.82
N TRP A 111 9.53 25.34 -13.27
CA TRP A 111 9.16 23.96 -13.60
C TRP A 111 8.16 23.90 -14.77
N PRO A 112 8.34 22.96 -15.73
CA PRO A 112 7.35 22.75 -16.79
C PRO A 112 5.99 22.35 -16.23
N ASN A 113 4.92 22.90 -16.82
CA ASN A 113 3.55 22.59 -16.39
C ASN A 113 3.22 21.10 -16.39
N LYS A 114 3.76 20.34 -17.37
CA LYS A 114 3.58 18.88 -17.43
C LYS A 114 4.16 18.21 -16.19
N VAL A 115 5.31 18.63 -15.70
CA VAL A 115 5.95 18.06 -14.50
C VAL A 115 5.15 18.41 -13.25
N LYS A 116 4.69 19.66 -13.11
CA LYS A 116 3.81 20.08 -12.01
C LYS A 116 2.54 19.23 -11.98
N LEU A 117 1.91 19.00 -13.14
CA LEU A 117 0.71 18.17 -13.23
C LEU A 117 1.00 16.71 -12.82
N MET A 118 2.13 16.15 -13.24
CA MET A 118 2.54 14.80 -12.83
C MET A 118 2.72 14.69 -11.31
N GLN A 119 3.37 15.68 -10.68
CA GLN A 119 3.55 15.74 -9.24
C GLN A 119 2.21 15.88 -8.50
N LYS A 120 1.33 16.75 -8.98
CA LYS A 120 -0.01 16.93 -8.43
C LYS A 120 -0.83 15.63 -8.47
N ASN A 121 -0.79 14.92 -9.59
CA ASN A 121 -1.48 13.65 -9.77
C ASN A 121 -0.86 12.55 -8.89
N TRP A 122 0.45 12.56 -8.71
CA TRP A 122 1.16 11.63 -7.84
C TRP A 122 0.81 11.82 -6.36
N ILE A 123 0.75 13.08 -5.88
CA ILE A 123 0.31 13.40 -4.51
C ILE A 123 -1.15 12.99 -4.32
N GLY A 124 -1.98 13.15 -5.35
CA GLY A 124 -3.30 12.55 -5.44
C GLY A 124 -4.27 12.99 -4.34
N LYS A 125 -4.31 14.30 -4.01
CA LYS A 125 -5.25 14.81 -3.00
C LYS A 125 -6.68 14.49 -3.41
N SER A 126 -7.36 13.67 -2.61
CA SER A 126 -8.77 13.35 -2.76
C SER A 126 -9.58 13.88 -1.57
N LYS A 127 -10.85 14.15 -1.81
CA LYS A 127 -11.81 14.52 -0.76
C LYS A 127 -12.90 13.47 -0.72
N GLY A 128 -13.23 13.02 0.47
CA GLY A 128 -14.28 12.04 0.69
C GLY A 128 -14.92 12.23 2.06
N CYS A 129 -15.84 11.37 2.38
CA CYS A 129 -16.46 11.31 3.69
C CYS A 129 -16.50 9.87 4.23
N GLU A 130 -16.57 9.76 5.53
CA GLU A 130 -16.89 8.50 6.21
C GLU A 130 -18.40 8.41 6.40
N ILE A 131 -18.95 7.25 6.09
CA ILE A 131 -20.36 6.92 6.28
C ILE A 131 -20.44 5.72 7.23
N GLU A 132 -21.30 5.84 8.24
CA GLU A 132 -21.51 4.80 9.24
C GLU A 132 -22.69 3.92 8.86
N PHE A 133 -22.44 2.62 8.79
CA PHE A 133 -23.45 1.59 8.57
C PHE A 133 -23.62 0.76 9.86
N LYS A 134 -24.79 0.76 10.44
CA LYS A 134 -25.09 -0.05 11.62
C LYS A 134 -25.25 -1.52 11.23
N THR A 135 -24.60 -2.42 11.97
CA THR A 135 -24.81 -3.85 11.77
C THR A 135 -26.21 -4.27 12.20
N ASP A 136 -26.73 -5.32 11.61
CA ASP A 136 -28.09 -5.82 11.84
C ASP A 136 -28.37 -6.22 13.30
N ASN A 137 -27.31 -6.63 14.01
CA ASN A 137 -27.37 -6.94 15.45
C ASN A 137 -27.27 -5.67 16.34
N GLY A 138 -27.10 -4.49 15.78
CA GLY A 138 -27.01 -3.21 16.48
C GLY A 138 -25.78 -3.01 17.37
N ILE A 139 -24.86 -3.99 17.41
CA ILE A 139 -23.71 -3.99 18.33
C ILE A 139 -22.53 -3.23 17.75
N ASN A 140 -22.35 -3.30 16.43
CA ASN A 140 -21.20 -2.71 15.74
C ASN A 140 -21.64 -1.71 14.66
N THR A 141 -20.78 -0.72 14.41
CA THR A 141 -20.91 0.22 13.31
C THR A 141 -19.72 0.03 12.38
N LEU A 142 -19.99 -0.15 11.09
CA LEU A 142 -18.96 -0.17 10.06
C LEU A 142 -18.79 1.23 9.49
N LYS A 143 -17.58 1.76 9.57
CA LYS A 143 -17.20 3.01 8.92
C LYS A 143 -16.70 2.69 7.51
N VAL A 144 -17.27 3.32 6.53
CA VAL A 144 -16.92 3.17 5.12
C VAL A 144 -16.47 4.51 4.58
N PHE A 145 -15.27 4.59 4.03
CA PHE A 145 -14.79 5.78 3.36
C PHE A 145 -15.22 5.76 1.88
N THR A 146 -15.68 6.91 1.37
CA THR A 146 -16.00 7.08 -0.04
C THR A 146 -15.64 8.47 -0.55
N THR A 147 -15.16 8.55 -1.79
CA THR A 147 -14.99 9.81 -2.53
C THR A 147 -16.25 10.20 -3.32
N ARG A 148 -17.23 9.30 -3.39
CA ARG A 148 -18.49 9.46 -4.14
C ARG A 148 -19.71 9.24 -3.22
N PRO A 149 -19.93 10.11 -2.22
CA PRO A 149 -21.07 9.98 -1.31
C PRO A 149 -22.43 10.09 -2.03
N ASP A 150 -22.47 10.72 -3.18
CA ASP A 150 -23.65 10.85 -4.05
C ASP A 150 -24.18 9.48 -4.53
N THR A 151 -23.34 8.44 -4.60
CA THR A 151 -23.71 7.09 -5.06
C THR A 151 -24.27 6.20 -3.95
N ILE A 152 -24.42 6.69 -2.71
CA ILE A 152 -24.80 5.89 -1.54
C ILE A 152 -26.13 5.13 -1.73
N PHE A 153 -27.11 5.73 -2.39
CA PHE A 153 -28.42 5.10 -2.62
C PHE A 153 -28.33 3.87 -3.53
N GLY A 154 -27.27 3.78 -4.38
CA GLY A 154 -26.94 2.64 -5.20
C GLY A 154 -26.15 1.54 -4.47
N ALA A 155 -25.75 1.75 -3.21
CA ALA A 155 -24.97 0.79 -2.46
C ALA A 155 -25.68 -0.58 -2.40
N SER A 156 -25.02 -1.61 -2.89
CA SER A 156 -25.56 -2.98 -3.01
C SER A 156 -24.85 -3.98 -2.11
N PHE A 157 -23.61 -3.71 -1.75
CA PHE A 157 -22.83 -4.51 -0.81
C PHE A 157 -21.78 -3.65 -0.10
N ILE A 158 -21.31 -4.12 1.05
CA ILE A 158 -20.11 -3.63 1.71
C ILE A 158 -19.02 -4.66 1.47
N ALA A 159 -17.83 -4.20 1.07
CA ALA A 159 -16.64 -5.01 0.98
C ALA A 159 -15.62 -4.59 2.04
N LEU A 160 -15.13 -5.55 2.79
CA LEU A 160 -14.12 -5.40 3.82
C LEU A 160 -12.80 -5.98 3.36
N SER A 161 -11.70 -5.37 3.77
CA SER A 161 -10.39 -5.98 3.65
C SER A 161 -10.33 -7.32 4.39
N VAL A 162 -9.60 -8.29 3.86
CA VAL A 162 -9.35 -9.58 4.54
C VAL A 162 -8.63 -9.42 5.88
N ASP A 163 -7.96 -8.28 6.08
CA ASP A 163 -7.25 -7.92 7.31
C ASP A 163 -8.07 -7.00 8.23
N HIS A 164 -9.30 -6.68 7.86
CA HIS A 164 -10.22 -5.90 8.70
C HIS A 164 -10.45 -6.61 10.05
N TYR A 165 -10.63 -5.84 11.14
CA TYR A 165 -10.76 -6.40 12.50
C TYR A 165 -11.86 -7.45 12.65
N LEU A 166 -12.94 -7.34 11.88
CA LEU A 166 -14.04 -8.33 11.86
C LEU A 166 -13.62 -9.70 11.29
N SER A 167 -12.48 -9.81 10.61
CA SER A 167 -11.98 -11.09 10.13
C SER A 167 -11.68 -12.07 11.27
N LYS A 168 -11.49 -11.55 12.48
CA LYS A 168 -11.28 -12.36 13.71
C LYS A 168 -12.49 -13.24 14.04
N ASP A 169 -13.69 -12.78 13.72
CA ASP A 169 -14.93 -13.52 13.99
C ASP A 169 -15.09 -14.74 13.08
N PHE A 170 -14.32 -14.78 11.98
CA PHE A 170 -14.34 -15.84 10.97
C PHE A 170 -13.15 -16.79 11.04
N GLN A 171 -12.28 -16.70 12.06
CA GLN A 171 -11.08 -17.53 12.21
C GLN A 171 -11.37 -19.04 12.32
N ASN A 172 -12.56 -19.44 12.74
CA ASN A 172 -12.99 -20.83 12.82
C ASN A 172 -13.71 -21.32 11.55
N ASN A 173 -13.91 -20.46 10.57
CA ASN A 173 -14.57 -20.83 9.30
C ASN A 173 -13.52 -21.32 8.29
N LYS A 174 -13.60 -22.61 7.95
CA LYS A 174 -12.64 -23.26 7.02
C LYS A 174 -12.66 -22.65 5.61
N GLU A 175 -13.82 -22.22 5.13
CA GLU A 175 -13.94 -21.61 3.79
C GLU A 175 -13.33 -20.21 3.80
N PHE A 176 -13.54 -19.43 4.85
CA PHE A 176 -12.91 -18.13 5.02
C PHE A 176 -11.38 -18.25 5.11
N LEU A 177 -10.86 -19.22 5.86
CA LEU A 177 -9.41 -19.45 5.95
C LEU A 177 -8.80 -19.84 4.61
N LYS A 178 -9.50 -20.63 3.80
CA LYS A 178 -9.07 -20.96 2.44
C LYS A 178 -9.05 -19.70 1.55
N PHE A 179 -10.12 -18.92 1.58
CA PHE A 179 -10.23 -17.65 0.88
C PHE A 179 -9.12 -16.67 1.28
N LYS A 180 -8.86 -16.50 2.58
CA LYS A 180 -7.78 -15.64 3.08
C LYS A 180 -6.41 -16.07 2.57
N LYS A 181 -6.10 -17.38 2.58
CA LYS A 181 -4.85 -17.91 2.01
C LYS A 181 -4.73 -17.65 0.51
N GLU A 182 -5.82 -17.59 -0.21
CA GLU A 182 -5.82 -17.27 -1.64
C GLU A 182 -5.56 -15.77 -1.86
N CYS A 183 -6.17 -14.92 -1.05
CA CYS A 183 -5.91 -13.48 -1.05
C CYS A 183 -4.44 -13.15 -0.70
N ASP A 184 -3.82 -13.90 0.21
CA ASP A 184 -2.41 -13.71 0.60
C ASP A 184 -1.42 -13.97 -0.56
N LYS A 185 -1.84 -14.65 -1.61
CA LYS A 185 -1.04 -14.85 -2.84
C LYS A 185 -1.11 -13.65 -3.79
N SER A 186 -2.12 -12.81 -3.65
CA SER A 186 -2.27 -11.58 -4.42
C SER A 186 -1.30 -10.54 -3.87
N GLY A 187 -0.71 -9.73 -4.75
CA GLY A 187 0.18 -8.64 -4.32
C GLY A 187 -0.53 -7.66 -3.37
N THR A 188 0.26 -6.88 -2.65
CA THR A 188 -0.24 -5.90 -1.65
C THR A 188 -0.41 -4.49 -2.22
N THR A 189 -0.08 -4.27 -3.50
CA THR A 189 -0.19 -2.97 -4.15
C THR A 189 -1.53 -2.80 -4.84
N GLU A 190 -1.97 -1.55 -4.94
CA GLU A 190 -3.17 -1.18 -5.70
C GLU A 190 -3.10 -1.66 -7.16
N GLU A 191 -1.94 -1.54 -7.81
CA GLU A 191 -1.71 -2.01 -9.18
C GLU A 191 -1.79 -3.54 -9.30
N ALA A 192 -1.21 -4.29 -8.36
CA ALA A 192 -1.29 -5.75 -8.34
C ALA A 192 -2.74 -6.23 -8.11
N LEU A 193 -3.49 -5.54 -7.26
CA LEU A 193 -4.90 -5.85 -6.99
C LEU A 193 -5.81 -5.45 -8.14
N ALA A 194 -5.49 -4.38 -8.88
CA ALA A 194 -6.25 -3.98 -10.07
C ALA A 194 -6.17 -5.02 -11.20
N ASN A 195 -5.02 -5.71 -11.30
CA ASN A 195 -4.77 -6.74 -12.31
C ASN A 195 -5.12 -8.18 -11.86
N ALA A 196 -5.42 -8.38 -10.57
CA ALA A 196 -5.80 -9.69 -10.04
C ALA A 196 -7.29 -9.98 -10.24
N ASP A 197 -7.65 -11.26 -10.32
CA ASP A 197 -9.05 -11.67 -10.30
C ASP A 197 -9.72 -11.18 -9.01
N LYS A 198 -10.89 -10.57 -9.13
CA LYS A 198 -11.67 -10.08 -8.00
C LYS A 198 -12.31 -11.25 -7.26
N LEU A 199 -11.82 -11.51 -6.07
CA LEU A 199 -12.30 -12.56 -5.19
C LEU A 199 -13.07 -11.96 -4.02
N GLY A 200 -14.18 -12.61 -3.64
CA GLY A 200 -15.01 -12.20 -2.53
C GLY A 200 -15.53 -13.38 -1.71
N PHE A 201 -15.57 -13.21 -0.39
CA PHE A 201 -16.19 -14.16 0.54
C PHE A 201 -17.43 -13.53 1.16
N LYS A 202 -18.60 -14.12 0.90
CA LYS A 202 -19.87 -13.65 1.44
C LYS A 202 -19.97 -14.03 2.92
N THR A 203 -20.24 -13.05 3.77
CA THR A 203 -20.49 -13.27 5.18
C THR A 203 -21.98 -13.45 5.47
N ASN A 204 -22.30 -13.83 6.70
CA ASN A 204 -23.68 -13.79 7.21
C ASN A 204 -24.07 -12.41 7.79
N LEU A 205 -23.11 -11.45 7.80
CA LEU A 205 -23.36 -10.11 8.30
C LEU A 205 -24.16 -9.29 7.28
N LYS A 206 -25.04 -8.44 7.80
CA LYS A 206 -25.74 -7.40 7.06
C LYS A 206 -25.63 -6.08 7.80
N VAL A 207 -25.67 -5.00 7.07
CA VAL A 207 -25.73 -3.65 7.61
C VAL A 207 -26.97 -2.94 7.15
N GLN A 208 -27.45 -2.00 7.95
CA GLN A 208 -28.57 -1.14 7.64
C GLN A 208 -28.09 0.01 6.76
N HIS A 209 -28.82 0.30 5.67
CA HIS A 209 -28.56 1.50 4.86
C HIS A 209 -28.83 2.76 5.67
N PRO A 210 -27.91 3.76 5.71
CA PRO A 210 -28.02 4.90 6.65
C PRO A 210 -29.22 5.82 6.36
N PHE A 211 -29.73 5.82 5.13
CA PHE A 211 -30.84 6.71 4.70
C PHE A 211 -32.09 5.96 4.24
N VAL A 212 -32.06 4.63 4.19
CA VAL A 212 -33.21 3.81 3.74
C VAL A 212 -33.44 2.71 4.77
N GLU A 213 -34.40 2.93 5.67
CA GLU A 213 -34.63 2.07 6.84
C GLU A 213 -34.88 0.59 6.54
N GLU A 214 -35.54 0.28 5.42
CA GLU A 214 -35.87 -1.09 5.04
C GLU A 214 -34.75 -1.81 4.26
N LYS A 215 -33.73 -1.08 3.83
CA LYS A 215 -32.67 -1.63 2.97
C LYS A 215 -31.52 -2.19 3.81
N LYS A 216 -31.39 -3.52 3.78
CA LYS A 216 -30.26 -4.25 4.37
C LYS A 216 -29.25 -4.62 3.29
N ILE A 217 -28.00 -4.32 3.54
CA ILE A 217 -26.88 -4.48 2.62
C ILE A 217 -25.98 -5.63 3.11
N PRO A 218 -25.68 -6.64 2.26
CA PRO A 218 -24.80 -7.74 2.62
C PRO A 218 -23.33 -7.27 2.75
N VAL A 219 -22.57 -7.95 3.62
CA VAL A 219 -21.16 -7.68 3.85
C VAL A 219 -20.32 -8.83 3.29
N TYR A 220 -19.27 -8.49 2.57
CA TYR A 220 -18.29 -9.41 1.98
C TYR A 220 -16.90 -9.08 2.47
N PHE A 221 -16.01 -10.06 2.56
CA PHE A 221 -14.57 -9.82 2.49
C PHE A 221 -14.11 -9.90 1.05
N ALA A 222 -13.21 -9.02 0.65
CA ALA A 222 -12.71 -8.96 -0.73
C ALA A 222 -11.21 -8.72 -0.78
N ASN A 223 -10.54 -9.33 -1.77
CA ASN A 223 -9.10 -9.18 -1.96
C ASN A 223 -8.68 -7.80 -2.47
N PHE A 224 -9.58 -7.07 -3.10
CA PHE A 224 -9.33 -5.75 -3.70
C PHE A 224 -9.53 -4.57 -2.75
N VAL A 225 -9.87 -4.81 -1.47
CA VAL A 225 -9.99 -3.76 -0.45
C VAL A 225 -8.74 -3.71 0.39
N LEU A 226 -8.04 -2.57 0.36
CA LEU A 226 -6.83 -2.33 1.14
C LEU A 226 -7.15 -1.79 2.54
N MET A 227 -6.41 -2.23 3.56
CA MET A 227 -6.55 -1.70 4.92
C MET A 227 -6.10 -0.24 5.04
N ASP A 228 -5.15 0.16 4.21
CA ASP A 228 -4.60 1.53 4.23
C ASP A 228 -5.48 2.54 3.48
N TYR A 229 -6.57 2.07 2.84
CA TYR A 229 -7.56 2.94 2.21
C TYR A 229 -8.76 3.17 3.15
N GLY A 230 -8.81 4.37 3.74
CA GLY A 230 -9.84 4.74 4.70
C GLY A 230 -9.88 3.83 5.93
N SER A 231 -11.01 3.19 6.15
CA SER A 231 -11.25 2.27 7.27
C SER A 231 -11.04 0.78 6.90
N GLY A 232 -10.53 0.48 5.70
CA GLY A 232 -10.48 -0.89 5.18
C GLY A 232 -11.86 -1.46 4.81
N ALA A 233 -12.81 -0.56 4.53
CA ALA A 233 -14.17 -0.89 4.13
C ALA A 233 -14.65 0.07 3.03
N ILE A 234 -15.32 -0.48 2.02
CA ILE A 234 -15.93 0.28 0.93
C ILE A 234 -17.37 -0.21 0.72
N PHE A 235 -18.22 0.60 0.11
CA PHE A 235 -19.47 0.09 -0.47
C PHE A 235 -19.34 -0.02 -1.99
N GLY A 236 -20.00 -1.01 -2.57
CA GLY A 236 -20.07 -1.21 -4.01
C GLY A 236 -21.41 -0.72 -4.57
N CYS A 237 -21.33 0.05 -5.65
CA CYS A 237 -22.48 0.53 -6.42
C CYS A 237 -22.38 0.01 -7.87
N PRO A 238 -23.11 -1.05 -8.26
CA PRO A 238 -22.97 -1.70 -9.57
C PRO A 238 -23.20 -0.79 -10.79
N ALA A 239 -23.89 0.34 -10.59
CA ALA A 239 -24.09 1.32 -11.66
C ALA A 239 -22.88 2.24 -11.89
N HIS A 240 -21.89 2.22 -10.99
CA HIS A 240 -20.73 3.11 -10.98
C HIS A 240 -19.41 2.34 -10.96
N ASP A 241 -19.34 1.24 -10.18
CA ASP A 241 -18.13 0.45 -10.02
C ASP A 241 -18.04 -0.62 -11.12
N GLN A 242 -16.82 -0.81 -11.66
CA GLN A 242 -16.50 -1.83 -12.67
C GLN A 242 -16.08 -3.15 -12.03
#